data_e1b0a3bb503bee649df6fab221391312
#
_entry.id   e1b0a3bb503bee649df6fab221391312
#
_cell.length_a   1.000
_cell.length_b   1.000
_cell.length_c   1.000
_cell.angle_alpha   90.00
_cell.angle_beta   90.00
_cell.angle_gamma   90.00
#
_symmetry.space_group_name_H-M   'P 1'
#
loop_
_entity.id
_entity.type
_entity.pdbx_description
1 polymer ?
#
loop_
_entity_poly.entity_id
_entity_poly.type
_entity_poly.pdbx_seq_one_letter_code
_entity_poly.pdbx_strand_id
1 'polypeptide(L)'
;MKLTGSQMVCESLIREGVDVIFGLPGGAILPLYQTLPEYPQLRHILVRHEQGAAHAADGYARVTGKAGVAWATSGPGATNLVTGIATAQMDSIPMVVITGQVTRAAIGSDAFQETDTTGITLPITTHNYLVMESKDIPRIIKEAFHIATTGRPGHLLIELPKDVLQEIADFEYPEEIDIPGYKPNLQGHPAQIKRASQVISKSKRPVILAGHGVIFSGAFSEVRALAEKAQIPVITTLLGISSFPDDHVLCVGMPGMHGMAYASKAIEEADLLVALGMRFDDRITGKTSAFALNSKKIHIDIDPSEIGKNIPVDVPIVGDLKQVLMKLNDLVEPATHLDWIQRIEDLKKSHPSMTIRETDKLLPQFIINQLSKATDGKAVVVSGVGQHQMWAAQHYVFKDPQTWVSSGGSGAMGYEVPGAMGAKVGAPSKTVWSIAGDGGFQMTMAELATMVENKINVKFAIINNSVLGMVRQWQEFFYEKSYVATQYTRNPDFVKLAEACLLYTSPSPRDATLSRM
;
A
#
# COMPACT_ATOMS: atom_id res chain seq x y z
N MET A 1 -8.40 0.74 -37.69
CA MET A 1 -7.20 -0.12 -37.95
C MET A 1 -7.53 -1.53 -37.46
N LYS A 2 -7.20 -2.59 -38.23
CA LYS A 2 -7.47 -3.96 -37.79
C LYS A 2 -6.30 -4.49 -36.96
N LEU A 3 -6.59 -4.98 -35.76
CA LEU A 3 -5.61 -5.53 -34.84
C LEU A 3 -6.11 -6.86 -34.25
N THR A 4 -5.18 -7.70 -33.82
CA THR A 4 -5.53 -8.84 -32.96
C THR A 4 -5.90 -8.36 -31.55
N GLY A 5 -6.66 -9.16 -30.79
CA GLY A 5 -6.98 -8.82 -29.41
C GLY A 5 -5.72 -8.57 -28.57
N SER A 6 -4.63 -9.34 -28.79
CA SER A 6 -3.35 -9.11 -28.11
C SER A 6 -2.72 -7.75 -28.44
N GLN A 7 -2.76 -7.34 -29.71
CA GLN A 7 -2.29 -6.01 -30.12
C GLN A 7 -3.17 -4.92 -29.53
N MET A 8 -4.50 -5.12 -29.45
CA MET A 8 -5.43 -4.17 -28.81
C MET A 8 -5.11 -3.98 -27.33
N VAL A 9 -4.74 -5.04 -26.62
CA VAL A 9 -4.29 -4.94 -25.21
C VAL A 9 -3.04 -4.07 -25.12
N CYS A 10 -2.00 -4.36 -25.91
CA CYS A 10 -0.74 -3.60 -25.86
C CYS A 10 -0.95 -2.11 -26.22
N GLU A 11 -1.68 -1.82 -27.29
CA GLU A 11 -2.01 -0.45 -27.70
C GLU A 11 -2.77 0.31 -26.63
N SER A 12 -3.76 -0.34 -25.99
CA SER A 12 -4.56 0.27 -24.94
C SER A 12 -3.73 0.55 -23.69
N LEU A 13 -2.86 -0.36 -23.26
CA LEU A 13 -1.96 -0.18 -22.12
C LEU A 13 -1.00 1.01 -22.34
N ILE A 14 -0.44 1.14 -23.53
CA ILE A 14 0.43 2.28 -23.89
C ILE A 14 -0.35 3.59 -23.79
N ARG A 15 -1.59 3.63 -24.26
CA ARG A 15 -2.46 4.83 -24.18
C ARG A 15 -2.83 5.21 -22.75
N GLU A 16 -2.88 4.23 -21.84
CA GLU A 16 -3.05 4.45 -20.39
C GLU A 16 -1.72 4.81 -19.68
N GLY A 17 -0.62 4.93 -20.43
CA GLY A 17 0.69 5.35 -19.89
C GLY A 17 1.39 4.25 -19.09
N VAL A 18 1.06 2.98 -19.36
CA VAL A 18 1.77 1.82 -18.79
C VAL A 18 3.15 1.71 -19.44
N ASP A 19 4.16 1.59 -18.61
CA ASP A 19 5.56 1.43 -19.02
C ASP A 19 6.17 0.10 -18.54
N VAL A 20 5.56 -0.53 -17.53
CA VAL A 20 6.03 -1.80 -16.97
C VAL A 20 4.89 -2.74 -16.62
N ILE A 21 5.14 -4.02 -16.83
CA ILE A 21 4.21 -5.11 -16.54
C ILE A 21 4.97 -6.19 -15.79
N PHE A 22 4.40 -6.70 -14.71
CA PHE A 22 4.93 -7.84 -13.95
C PHE A 22 4.11 -9.08 -14.28
N GLY A 23 4.76 -10.19 -14.66
CA GLY A 23 3.95 -11.34 -15.02
C GLY A 23 4.73 -12.63 -15.27
N LEU A 24 3.96 -13.72 -15.44
CA LEU A 24 4.46 -15.05 -15.74
C LEU A 24 3.65 -15.65 -16.91
N PRO A 25 4.31 -16.17 -17.96
CA PRO A 25 3.62 -16.75 -19.11
C PRO A 25 2.99 -18.11 -18.80
N GLY A 26 1.99 -18.48 -19.60
CA GLY A 26 1.35 -19.78 -19.61
C GLY A 26 0.41 -19.94 -20.79
N GLY A 27 -0.12 -21.13 -21.00
CA GLY A 27 -0.80 -21.53 -22.24
C GLY A 27 -1.92 -20.63 -22.73
N ALA A 28 -2.74 -20.11 -21.84
CA ALA A 28 -3.91 -19.28 -22.21
C ALA A 28 -3.51 -17.85 -22.59
N ILE A 29 -2.43 -17.29 -22.03
CA ILE A 29 -1.98 -15.91 -22.27
C ILE A 29 -0.84 -15.82 -23.31
N LEU A 30 -0.36 -16.94 -23.86
CA LEU A 30 0.73 -16.94 -24.84
C LEU A 30 0.53 -15.99 -26.03
N PRO A 31 -0.67 -15.83 -26.61
CA PRO A 31 -0.83 -14.88 -27.71
C PRO A 31 -0.39 -13.45 -27.35
N LEU A 32 -0.66 -13.02 -26.11
CA LEU A 32 -0.25 -11.71 -25.62
C LEU A 32 1.29 -11.63 -25.47
N TYR A 33 1.92 -12.67 -24.95
CA TYR A 33 3.39 -12.73 -24.85
C TYR A 33 4.10 -12.76 -26.22
N GLN A 34 3.50 -13.41 -27.23
CA GLN A 34 4.05 -13.41 -28.59
C GLN A 34 3.97 -12.03 -29.25
N THR A 35 3.05 -11.20 -28.83
CA THR A 35 2.84 -9.82 -29.34
C THR A 35 3.80 -8.81 -28.69
N LEU A 36 4.25 -9.04 -27.45
CA LEU A 36 5.09 -8.09 -26.69
C LEU A 36 6.35 -7.60 -27.41
N PRO A 37 7.10 -8.41 -28.19
CA PRO A 37 8.28 -7.92 -28.92
C PRO A 37 7.98 -6.80 -29.92
N GLU A 38 6.74 -6.66 -30.36
CA GLU A 38 6.29 -5.58 -31.26
C GLU A 38 6.10 -4.25 -30.49
N TYR A 39 6.05 -4.28 -29.15
CA TYR A 39 5.76 -3.16 -28.26
C TYR A 39 6.88 -2.92 -27.23
N PRO A 40 8.08 -2.50 -27.68
CA PRO A 40 9.24 -2.30 -26.78
C PRO A 40 9.05 -1.23 -25.72
N GLN A 41 7.99 -0.41 -25.80
CA GLN A 41 7.60 0.59 -24.78
C GLN A 41 7.07 -0.10 -23.51
N LEU A 42 6.53 -1.31 -23.60
CA LEU A 42 6.04 -2.11 -22.50
C LEU A 42 7.16 -3.01 -21.97
N ARG A 43 7.85 -2.55 -20.93
CA ARG A 43 8.86 -3.37 -20.26
C ARG A 43 8.16 -4.49 -19.48
N HIS A 44 8.44 -5.75 -19.84
CA HIS A 44 7.97 -6.90 -19.09
C HIS A 44 9.03 -7.37 -18.09
N ILE A 45 8.63 -7.61 -16.84
CA ILE A 45 9.46 -8.21 -15.79
C ILE A 45 8.92 -9.61 -15.51
N LEU A 46 9.71 -10.61 -15.92
CA LEU A 46 9.40 -12.02 -15.71
C LEU A 46 9.63 -12.39 -14.24
N VAL A 47 8.56 -12.52 -13.48
CA VAL A 47 8.60 -12.96 -12.07
C VAL A 47 8.82 -14.47 -11.95
N ARG A 48 9.04 -14.93 -10.73
CA ARG A 48 9.17 -16.37 -10.43
C ARG A 48 7.88 -16.97 -9.87
N HIS A 49 6.94 -16.11 -9.45
CA HIS A 49 5.64 -16.51 -8.97
C HIS A 49 4.63 -15.36 -9.19
N GLU A 50 3.39 -15.65 -9.55
CA GLU A 50 2.38 -14.63 -9.86
C GLU A 50 1.99 -13.78 -8.66
N GLN A 51 2.04 -14.32 -7.45
CA GLN A 51 1.91 -13.52 -6.23
C GLN A 51 2.96 -12.42 -6.18
N GLY A 52 4.20 -12.73 -6.61
CA GLY A 52 5.28 -11.75 -6.77
C GLY A 52 4.93 -10.66 -7.78
N ALA A 53 4.27 -11.01 -8.90
CA ALA A 53 3.81 -10.03 -9.88
C ALA A 53 2.81 -9.04 -9.28
N ALA A 54 1.78 -9.54 -8.57
CA ALA A 54 0.77 -8.69 -7.97
C ALA A 54 1.35 -7.78 -6.88
N HIS A 55 2.22 -8.30 -5.99
CA HIS A 55 2.88 -7.46 -4.98
C HIS A 55 3.88 -6.46 -5.58
N ALA A 56 4.54 -6.79 -6.69
CA ALA A 56 5.39 -5.84 -7.39
C ALA A 56 4.57 -4.71 -8.06
N ALA A 57 3.44 -5.04 -8.69
CA ALA A 57 2.50 -4.06 -9.21
C ALA A 57 1.96 -3.14 -8.10
N ASP A 58 1.63 -3.69 -6.92
CA ASP A 58 1.25 -2.94 -5.73
C ASP A 58 2.37 -1.99 -5.27
N GLY A 59 3.58 -2.49 -5.09
CA GLY A 59 4.73 -1.66 -4.69
C GLY A 59 5.06 -0.54 -5.69
N TYR A 60 4.92 -0.81 -6.99
CA TYR A 60 5.05 0.18 -8.06
C TYR A 60 3.97 1.28 -7.93
N ALA A 61 2.72 0.88 -7.73
CA ALA A 61 1.60 1.81 -7.62
C ALA A 61 1.75 2.76 -6.42
N ARG A 62 2.20 2.26 -5.27
CA ARG A 62 2.38 3.07 -4.05
C ARG A 62 3.42 4.18 -4.20
N VAL A 63 4.49 3.96 -4.94
CA VAL A 63 5.56 4.95 -5.10
C VAL A 63 5.38 5.87 -6.30
N THR A 64 4.56 5.45 -7.29
CA THR A 64 4.33 6.24 -8.51
C THR A 64 3.01 6.99 -8.50
N GLY A 65 2.02 6.53 -7.74
CA GLY A 65 0.63 6.98 -7.83
C GLY A 65 -0.11 6.51 -9.09
N LYS A 66 0.54 5.72 -9.97
CA LYS A 66 -0.05 5.12 -11.17
C LYS A 66 -0.64 3.74 -10.87
N ALA A 67 -1.55 3.26 -11.69
CA ALA A 67 -1.99 1.88 -11.59
C ALA A 67 -0.86 0.90 -11.93
N GLY A 68 -0.60 -0.06 -11.05
CA GLY A 68 0.31 -1.15 -11.32
C GLY A 68 -0.34 -2.21 -12.21
N VAL A 69 0.43 -2.85 -13.09
CA VAL A 69 -0.10 -3.88 -14.00
C VAL A 69 0.56 -5.21 -13.71
N ALA A 70 -0.28 -6.22 -13.43
CA ALA A 70 0.15 -7.61 -13.32
C ALA A 70 -0.64 -8.47 -14.30
N TRP A 71 0.01 -9.48 -14.90
CA TRP A 71 -0.70 -10.45 -15.71
C TRP A 71 -0.23 -11.89 -15.50
N ALA A 72 -1.13 -12.84 -15.74
CA ALA A 72 -0.88 -14.27 -15.58
C ALA A 72 -1.73 -15.11 -16.54
N THR A 73 -1.39 -16.37 -16.64
CA THR A 73 -2.23 -17.35 -17.36
C THR A 73 -3.49 -17.71 -16.55
N SER A 74 -4.38 -18.48 -17.13
CA SER A 74 -5.54 -19.07 -16.47
C SER A 74 -5.16 -20.07 -15.37
N GLY A 75 -6.16 -20.57 -14.66
CA GLY A 75 -5.99 -21.63 -13.67
C GLY A 75 -5.05 -21.25 -12.54
N PRO A 76 -3.96 -22.01 -12.32
CA PRO A 76 -3.05 -21.75 -11.20
C PRO A 76 -2.35 -20.38 -11.30
N GLY A 77 -2.11 -19.85 -12.51
CA GLY A 77 -1.56 -18.51 -12.66
C GLY A 77 -2.49 -17.43 -12.11
N ALA A 78 -3.75 -17.49 -12.48
CA ALA A 78 -4.77 -16.56 -12.00
C ALA A 78 -5.01 -16.70 -10.49
N THR A 79 -5.12 -17.92 -9.97
CA THR A 79 -5.33 -18.15 -8.53
C THR A 79 -4.15 -17.72 -7.66
N ASN A 80 -2.92 -17.77 -8.17
CA ASN A 80 -1.73 -17.28 -7.47
C ASN A 80 -1.71 -15.74 -7.31
N LEU A 81 -2.49 -14.99 -8.09
CA LEU A 81 -2.63 -13.53 -7.94
C LEU A 81 -3.54 -13.12 -6.77
N VAL A 82 -4.41 -14.02 -6.29
CA VAL A 82 -5.49 -13.72 -5.33
C VAL A 82 -4.99 -13.01 -4.08
N THR A 83 -3.91 -13.49 -3.46
CA THR A 83 -3.34 -12.83 -2.26
C THR A 83 -2.92 -11.40 -2.55
N GLY A 84 -2.28 -11.14 -3.69
CA GLY A 84 -1.87 -9.79 -4.07
C GLY A 84 -3.06 -8.87 -4.37
N ILE A 85 -4.08 -9.38 -5.05
CA ILE A 85 -5.33 -8.65 -5.32
C ILE A 85 -6.03 -8.29 -4.01
N ALA A 86 -6.18 -9.24 -3.07
CA ALA A 86 -6.78 -9.00 -1.77
C ALA A 86 -5.96 -7.99 -0.93
N THR A 87 -4.64 -7.99 -1.06
CA THR A 87 -3.75 -7.01 -0.42
C THR A 87 -4.03 -5.60 -0.97
N ALA A 88 -4.10 -5.47 -2.28
CA ALA A 88 -4.43 -4.20 -2.95
C ALA A 88 -5.83 -3.69 -2.55
N GLN A 89 -6.81 -4.58 -2.41
CA GLN A 89 -8.16 -4.24 -1.96
C GLN A 89 -8.17 -3.57 -0.59
N MET A 90 -7.54 -4.22 0.38
CA MET A 90 -7.58 -3.76 1.77
C MET A 90 -6.91 -2.39 1.95
N ASP A 91 -5.94 -2.06 1.10
CA ASP A 91 -5.17 -0.82 1.15
C ASP A 91 -5.58 0.19 0.08
N SER A 92 -6.57 -0.13 -0.78
CA SER A 92 -7.07 0.73 -1.87
C SER A 92 -5.98 1.09 -2.90
N ILE A 93 -5.22 0.09 -3.36
CA ILE A 93 -4.11 0.30 -4.30
C ILE A 93 -4.62 0.22 -5.74
N PRO A 94 -4.34 1.20 -6.60
CA PRO A 94 -4.70 1.15 -8.02
C PRO A 94 -3.92 0.04 -8.72
N MET A 95 -4.63 -0.96 -9.25
CA MET A 95 -4.02 -2.10 -9.94
C MET A 95 -4.94 -2.61 -11.05
N VAL A 96 -4.39 -2.92 -12.21
CA VAL A 96 -5.08 -3.64 -13.28
C VAL A 96 -4.43 -4.99 -13.46
N VAL A 97 -5.20 -6.04 -13.21
CA VAL A 97 -4.76 -7.43 -13.35
C VAL A 97 -5.35 -8.01 -14.62
N ILE A 98 -4.51 -8.59 -15.46
CA ILE A 98 -4.93 -9.22 -16.71
C ILE A 98 -4.63 -10.72 -16.63
N THR A 99 -5.64 -11.56 -16.81
CA THR A 99 -5.46 -13.01 -16.86
C THR A 99 -5.90 -13.58 -18.19
N GLY A 100 -5.20 -14.61 -18.64
CA GLY A 100 -5.70 -15.45 -19.71
C GLY A 100 -6.86 -16.31 -19.22
N GLN A 101 -7.70 -16.77 -20.15
CA GLN A 101 -8.71 -17.80 -19.92
C GLN A 101 -8.68 -18.82 -21.06
N VAL A 102 -9.23 -20.01 -20.83
CA VAL A 102 -9.43 -20.99 -21.90
C VAL A 102 -10.27 -20.38 -23.02
N THR A 103 -10.34 -21.00 -24.19
CA THR A 103 -11.17 -20.48 -25.28
C THR A 103 -12.64 -20.37 -24.89
N ARG A 104 -13.36 -19.42 -25.47
CA ARG A 104 -14.81 -19.20 -25.20
C ARG A 104 -15.63 -20.51 -25.26
N ALA A 105 -15.32 -21.39 -26.21
CA ALA A 105 -16.02 -22.67 -26.36
C ALA A 105 -15.71 -23.68 -25.25
N ALA A 106 -14.61 -23.49 -24.50
CA ALA A 106 -14.20 -24.39 -23.44
C ALA A 106 -14.60 -23.89 -22.04
N ILE A 107 -15.06 -22.67 -21.90
CA ILE A 107 -15.53 -22.11 -20.62
C ILE A 107 -16.73 -22.92 -20.12
N GLY A 108 -16.66 -23.39 -18.87
CA GLY A 108 -17.70 -24.18 -18.21
C GLY A 108 -17.64 -25.68 -18.52
N SER A 109 -16.53 -26.15 -19.10
CA SER A 109 -16.33 -27.57 -19.45
C SER A 109 -15.30 -28.31 -18.61
N ASP A 110 -14.78 -27.68 -17.54
CA ASP A 110 -13.65 -28.19 -16.75
C ASP A 110 -12.40 -28.46 -17.61
N ALA A 111 -12.16 -27.57 -18.56
CA ALA A 111 -11.00 -27.67 -19.45
C ALA A 111 -9.68 -27.53 -18.67
N PHE A 112 -8.57 -28.02 -19.23
CA PHE A 112 -7.26 -27.94 -18.59
C PHE A 112 -6.88 -26.49 -18.24
N GLN A 113 -6.59 -26.24 -16.97
CA GLN A 113 -6.30 -24.92 -16.41
C GLN A 113 -7.46 -23.91 -16.52
N GLU A 114 -8.69 -24.37 -16.68
CA GLU A 114 -9.86 -23.52 -16.47
C GLU A 114 -10.06 -23.25 -14.98
N THR A 115 -10.44 -22.03 -14.64
CA THR A 115 -10.86 -21.63 -13.30
C THR A 115 -11.81 -20.46 -13.43
N ASP A 116 -12.89 -20.44 -12.65
CA ASP A 116 -13.77 -19.27 -12.52
C ASP A 116 -13.05 -18.17 -11.72
N THR A 117 -12.09 -17.51 -12.37
CA THR A 117 -11.30 -16.45 -11.77
C THR A 117 -12.17 -15.25 -11.39
N THR A 118 -13.15 -14.92 -12.22
CA THR A 118 -14.13 -13.87 -11.94
C THR A 118 -14.89 -14.17 -10.66
N GLY A 119 -15.44 -15.37 -10.48
CA GLY A 119 -16.13 -15.77 -9.25
C GLY A 119 -15.24 -15.74 -8.01
N ILE A 120 -13.98 -16.20 -8.12
CA ILE A 120 -13.02 -16.18 -7.02
C ILE A 120 -12.67 -14.74 -6.61
N THR A 121 -12.51 -13.84 -7.56
CA THR A 121 -12.00 -12.48 -7.31
C THR A 121 -13.11 -11.45 -7.11
N LEU A 122 -14.36 -11.76 -7.41
CA LEU A 122 -15.50 -10.86 -7.26
C LEU A 122 -15.55 -10.15 -5.89
N PRO A 123 -15.37 -10.83 -4.74
CA PRO A 123 -15.43 -10.20 -3.43
C PRO A 123 -14.18 -9.38 -3.07
N ILE A 124 -13.10 -9.49 -3.85
CA ILE A 124 -11.81 -8.86 -3.59
C ILE A 124 -11.36 -7.91 -4.69
N THR A 125 -12.24 -7.54 -5.62
CA THR A 125 -11.98 -6.57 -6.69
C THR A 125 -13.05 -5.49 -6.70
N THR A 126 -12.70 -4.31 -7.21
CA THR A 126 -13.66 -3.24 -7.43
C THR A 126 -14.58 -3.57 -8.60
N HIS A 127 -14.04 -4.18 -9.64
CA HIS A 127 -14.80 -4.68 -10.79
C HIS A 127 -14.02 -5.75 -11.55
N ASN A 128 -14.75 -6.65 -12.24
CA ASN A 128 -14.19 -7.72 -13.07
C ASN A 128 -14.80 -7.68 -14.46
N TYR A 129 -14.01 -8.02 -15.46
CA TYR A 129 -14.44 -8.18 -16.84
C TYR A 129 -14.03 -9.55 -17.38
N LEU A 130 -14.97 -10.34 -17.85
CA LEU A 130 -14.72 -11.48 -18.74
C LEU A 130 -14.99 -10.99 -20.18
N VAL A 131 -13.95 -10.84 -20.98
CA VAL A 131 -14.04 -10.22 -22.30
C VAL A 131 -14.41 -11.26 -23.35
N MET A 132 -15.61 -11.16 -23.93
CA MET A 132 -16.10 -12.15 -24.89
C MET A 132 -15.88 -11.77 -26.37
N GLU A 133 -15.56 -10.51 -26.66
CA GLU A 133 -15.30 -10.00 -28.02
C GLU A 133 -14.08 -9.10 -28.04
N SER A 134 -13.16 -9.29 -28.99
CA SER A 134 -11.91 -8.53 -29.06
C SER A 134 -12.12 -7.01 -29.26
N LYS A 135 -13.21 -6.62 -29.95
CA LYS A 135 -13.55 -5.21 -30.17
C LYS A 135 -13.84 -4.44 -28.86
N ASP A 136 -14.19 -5.16 -27.77
CA ASP A 136 -14.49 -4.54 -26.47
C ASP A 136 -13.22 -4.25 -25.63
N ILE A 137 -12.07 -4.86 -25.98
CA ILE A 137 -10.82 -4.72 -25.23
C ILE A 137 -10.43 -3.26 -24.99
N PRO A 138 -10.43 -2.36 -26.00
CA PRO A 138 -9.98 -0.98 -25.79
C PRO A 138 -10.85 -0.22 -24.80
N ARG A 139 -12.17 -0.39 -24.90
CA ARG A 139 -13.13 0.22 -23.98
C ARG A 139 -12.97 -0.31 -22.56
N ILE A 140 -12.88 -1.62 -22.41
CA ILE A 140 -12.75 -2.28 -21.09
C ILE A 140 -11.45 -1.87 -20.40
N ILE A 141 -10.32 -1.80 -21.12
CA ILE A 141 -9.05 -1.36 -20.52
C ILE A 141 -9.17 0.09 -20.07
N LYS A 142 -9.74 0.98 -20.88
CA LYS A 142 -9.92 2.38 -20.48
C LYS A 142 -10.83 2.51 -19.24
N GLU A 143 -11.95 1.78 -19.21
CA GLU A 143 -12.85 1.74 -18.04
C GLU A 143 -12.11 1.22 -16.81
N ALA A 144 -11.30 0.17 -16.96
CA ALA A 144 -10.53 -0.42 -15.86
C ALA A 144 -9.53 0.59 -15.26
N PHE A 145 -8.75 1.28 -16.09
CA PHE A 145 -7.82 2.30 -15.59
C PHE A 145 -8.55 3.49 -14.98
N HIS A 146 -9.67 3.90 -15.55
CA HIS A 146 -10.50 4.97 -14.99
C HIS A 146 -11.01 4.60 -13.60
N ILE A 147 -11.59 3.42 -13.41
CA ILE A 147 -12.08 2.95 -12.10
C ILE A 147 -10.91 2.78 -11.11
N ALA A 148 -9.77 2.26 -11.59
CA ALA A 148 -8.61 2.04 -10.73
C ALA A 148 -8.03 3.33 -10.15
N THR A 149 -8.07 4.44 -10.91
CA THR A 149 -7.35 5.67 -10.59
C THR A 149 -8.24 6.84 -10.17
N THR A 150 -9.55 6.70 -10.21
CA THR A 150 -10.50 7.76 -9.82
C THR A 150 -11.33 7.35 -8.62
N GLY A 151 -11.92 8.31 -7.92
CA GLY A 151 -12.64 8.02 -6.68
C GLY A 151 -11.73 7.38 -5.63
N ARG A 152 -12.23 6.39 -4.90
CA ARG A 152 -11.37 5.54 -4.07
C ARG A 152 -10.56 4.63 -5.01
N PRO A 153 -9.23 4.72 -5.00
CA PRO A 153 -8.40 3.87 -5.86
C PRO A 153 -8.73 2.38 -5.65
N GLY A 154 -8.72 1.63 -6.73
CA GLY A 154 -9.16 0.24 -6.69
C GLY A 154 -8.36 -0.65 -7.64
N HIS A 155 -8.74 -1.90 -7.67
CA HIS A 155 -8.08 -2.93 -8.46
C HIS A 155 -9.13 -3.70 -9.22
N LEU A 156 -8.80 -4.02 -10.45
CA LEU A 156 -9.69 -4.68 -11.40
C LEU A 156 -9.02 -5.91 -11.98
N LEU A 157 -9.86 -6.86 -12.34
CA LEU A 157 -9.46 -8.04 -13.12
C LEU A 157 -10.06 -7.96 -14.52
N ILE A 158 -9.24 -8.21 -15.53
CA ILE A 158 -9.66 -8.39 -16.93
C ILE A 158 -9.25 -9.78 -17.35
N GLU A 159 -10.22 -10.61 -17.62
CA GLU A 159 -10.04 -12.01 -18.04
C GLU A 159 -10.24 -12.12 -19.54
N LEU A 160 -9.21 -12.64 -20.24
CA LEU A 160 -9.14 -12.65 -21.70
C LEU A 160 -9.06 -14.09 -22.22
N PRO A 161 -10.14 -14.64 -22.82
CA PRO A 161 -10.10 -15.94 -23.49
C PRO A 161 -9.05 -15.95 -24.60
N LYS A 162 -8.35 -17.10 -24.75
CA LYS A 162 -7.24 -17.26 -25.69
C LYS A 162 -7.63 -16.95 -27.15
N ASP A 163 -8.81 -17.35 -27.57
CA ASP A 163 -9.32 -17.09 -28.91
C ASP A 163 -9.70 -15.62 -29.12
N VAL A 164 -10.14 -14.90 -28.07
CA VAL A 164 -10.36 -13.43 -28.10
C VAL A 164 -9.05 -12.69 -28.29
N LEU A 165 -7.96 -13.13 -27.63
CA LEU A 165 -6.63 -12.58 -27.85
C LEU A 165 -6.12 -12.74 -29.29
N GLN A 166 -6.58 -13.78 -30.01
CA GLN A 166 -6.19 -14.06 -31.39
C GLN A 166 -7.15 -13.48 -32.44
N GLU A 167 -8.36 -13.15 -32.05
CA GLU A 167 -9.39 -12.59 -32.93
C GLU A 167 -8.96 -11.23 -33.49
N ILE A 168 -9.23 -11.00 -34.77
CA ILE A 168 -8.92 -9.74 -35.46
C ILE A 168 -10.22 -8.91 -35.57
N ALA A 169 -10.19 -7.69 -35.05
CA ALA A 169 -11.29 -6.74 -35.15
C ALA A 169 -10.79 -5.32 -35.41
N ASP A 170 -11.71 -4.39 -35.60
CA ASP A 170 -11.38 -2.97 -35.72
C ASP A 170 -11.01 -2.41 -34.36
N PHE A 171 -9.87 -1.73 -34.27
CA PHE A 171 -9.38 -1.07 -33.08
C PHE A 171 -9.89 0.37 -33.04
N GLU A 172 -10.72 0.66 -32.07
CA GLU A 172 -11.22 2.01 -31.75
C GLU A 172 -11.00 2.28 -30.27
N TYR A 173 -10.10 3.20 -29.93
CA TYR A 173 -9.84 3.57 -28.54
C TYR A 173 -10.73 4.78 -28.18
N PRO A 174 -11.61 4.67 -27.18
CA PRO A 174 -12.52 5.75 -26.84
C PRO A 174 -11.77 6.95 -26.25
N GLU A 175 -12.07 8.16 -26.67
CA GLU A 175 -11.50 9.39 -26.11
C GLU A 175 -12.05 9.65 -24.70
N GLU A 176 -13.35 9.46 -24.52
CA GLU A 176 -14.07 9.64 -23.26
C GLU A 176 -14.82 8.36 -22.90
N ILE A 177 -15.06 8.17 -21.61
CA ILE A 177 -15.90 7.09 -21.09
C ILE A 177 -16.96 7.67 -20.15
N ASP A 178 -18.16 7.12 -20.22
CA ASP A 178 -19.24 7.37 -19.28
C ASP A 178 -19.68 6.02 -18.69
N ILE A 179 -19.31 5.77 -17.44
CA ILE A 179 -19.70 4.53 -16.74
C ILE A 179 -20.97 4.83 -15.96
N PRO A 180 -22.11 4.21 -16.33
CA PRO A 180 -23.37 4.43 -15.64
C PRO A 180 -23.25 4.18 -14.13
N GLY A 181 -23.64 5.18 -13.33
CA GLY A 181 -23.60 5.08 -11.85
C GLY A 181 -22.24 5.33 -11.20
N TYR A 182 -21.14 5.42 -11.96
CA TYR A 182 -19.82 5.72 -11.42
C TYR A 182 -19.44 7.19 -11.64
N LYS A 183 -19.73 8.03 -10.63
CA LYS A 183 -19.45 9.47 -10.67
C LYS A 183 -18.90 9.94 -9.32
N PRO A 184 -17.60 9.76 -9.05
CA PRO A 184 -16.99 10.15 -7.77
C PRO A 184 -17.17 11.66 -7.49
N ASN A 185 -17.56 12.00 -6.26
CA ASN A 185 -17.63 13.39 -5.82
C ASN A 185 -16.25 13.86 -5.36
N LEU A 186 -15.65 14.76 -6.14
CA LEU A 186 -14.30 15.25 -5.84
C LEU A 186 -14.30 16.57 -5.05
N GLN A 187 -15.36 17.38 -5.15
CA GLN A 187 -15.33 18.78 -4.73
C GLN A 187 -15.62 19.03 -3.25
N GLY A 188 -16.19 18.06 -2.56
CA GLY A 188 -16.75 18.28 -1.22
C GLY A 188 -17.94 19.25 -1.22
N HIS A 189 -18.81 19.15 -0.22
CA HIS A 189 -19.96 20.04 -0.11
C HIS A 189 -19.58 21.36 0.59
N PRO A 190 -19.76 22.53 -0.03
CA PRO A 190 -19.30 23.82 0.51
C PRO A 190 -19.80 24.14 1.92
N ALA A 191 -21.06 23.81 2.24
CA ALA A 191 -21.61 24.04 3.58
C ALA A 191 -20.94 23.16 4.65
N GLN A 192 -20.54 21.93 4.31
CA GLN A 192 -19.83 21.06 5.23
C GLN A 192 -18.38 21.51 5.43
N ILE A 193 -17.71 21.98 4.37
CA ILE A 193 -16.37 22.58 4.46
C ILE A 193 -16.39 23.82 5.37
N LYS A 194 -17.39 24.70 5.18
CA LYS A 194 -17.58 25.85 6.06
C LYS A 194 -17.88 25.45 7.51
N ARG A 195 -18.69 24.40 7.71
CA ARG A 195 -18.96 23.86 9.06
C ARG A 195 -17.69 23.29 9.70
N ALA A 196 -16.85 22.60 8.91
CA ALA A 196 -15.58 22.10 9.39
C ALA A 196 -14.66 23.23 9.88
N SER A 197 -14.50 24.31 9.10
CA SER A 197 -13.70 25.47 9.53
C SER A 197 -14.20 26.07 10.83
N GLN A 198 -15.52 26.19 11.02
CA GLN A 198 -16.11 26.70 12.25
C GLN A 198 -15.89 25.79 13.46
N VAL A 199 -15.85 24.47 13.25
CA VAL A 199 -15.56 23.51 14.33
C VAL A 199 -14.09 23.57 14.71
N ILE A 200 -13.19 23.64 13.72
CA ILE A 200 -11.74 23.80 13.94
C ILE A 200 -11.46 25.07 14.75
N SER A 201 -12.04 26.22 14.36
CA SER A 201 -11.80 27.50 15.04
C SER A 201 -12.28 27.54 16.50
N LYS A 202 -13.16 26.61 16.91
CA LYS A 202 -13.70 26.53 18.29
C LYS A 202 -12.98 25.49 19.14
N SER A 203 -12.18 24.64 18.55
CA SER A 203 -11.46 23.58 19.25
C SER A 203 -10.31 24.15 20.07
N LYS A 204 -10.04 23.53 21.21
CA LYS A 204 -8.90 23.86 22.09
C LYS A 204 -7.80 22.80 22.03
N ARG A 205 -8.18 21.56 21.72
CA ARG A 205 -7.28 20.41 21.65
C ARG A 205 -7.51 19.61 20.38
N PRO A 206 -7.35 20.24 19.19
CA PRO A 206 -7.54 19.54 17.92
C PRO A 206 -6.38 18.59 17.63
N VAL A 207 -6.69 17.51 16.87
CA VAL A 207 -5.71 16.58 16.31
C VAL A 207 -6.10 16.28 14.87
N ILE A 208 -5.13 16.30 13.96
CA ILE A 208 -5.28 15.74 12.61
C ILE A 208 -4.89 14.26 12.65
N LEU A 209 -5.76 13.40 12.10
CA LEU A 209 -5.47 12.00 11.84
C LEU A 209 -5.25 11.81 10.33
N ALA A 210 -4.00 11.70 9.91
CA ALA A 210 -3.63 11.56 8.49
C ALA A 210 -3.56 10.08 8.09
N GLY A 211 -4.43 9.67 7.18
CA GLY A 211 -4.49 8.31 6.65
C GLY A 211 -3.89 8.17 5.25
N HIS A 212 -4.05 6.98 4.65
CA HIS A 212 -3.54 6.65 3.32
C HIS A 212 -4.11 7.55 2.21
N GLY A 213 -5.35 8.05 2.38
CA GLY A 213 -5.96 8.97 1.43
C GLY A 213 -5.18 10.26 1.21
N VAL A 214 -4.38 10.71 2.20
CA VAL A 214 -3.47 11.87 2.04
C VAL A 214 -2.40 11.57 0.99
N ILE A 215 -1.89 10.33 0.98
CA ILE A 215 -0.86 9.90 0.02
C ILE A 215 -1.44 9.81 -1.38
N PHE A 216 -2.60 9.17 -1.54
CA PHE A 216 -3.23 9.00 -2.85
C PHE A 216 -3.71 10.31 -3.48
N SER A 217 -4.26 11.22 -2.69
CA SER A 217 -4.66 12.54 -3.20
C SER A 217 -3.47 13.48 -3.42
N GLY A 218 -2.26 13.12 -2.97
CA GLY A 218 -1.08 13.98 -2.99
C GLY A 218 -1.28 15.28 -2.18
N ALA A 219 -2.07 15.22 -1.09
CA ALA A 219 -2.47 16.39 -0.30
C ALA A 219 -1.43 16.78 0.78
N PHE A 220 -0.15 16.50 0.57
CA PHE A 220 0.92 16.69 1.56
C PHE A 220 1.07 18.16 1.97
N SER A 221 1.13 19.07 0.99
CA SER A 221 1.24 20.51 1.21
C SER A 221 0.00 21.09 1.89
N GLU A 222 -1.16 20.60 1.54
CA GLU A 222 -2.44 21.07 2.08
C GLU A 222 -2.63 20.64 3.54
N VAL A 223 -2.23 19.40 3.89
CA VAL A 223 -2.23 18.93 5.29
C VAL A 223 -1.22 19.72 6.12
N ARG A 224 -0.01 19.95 5.59
CA ARG A 224 1.00 20.73 6.25
C ARG A 224 0.55 22.17 6.48
N ALA A 225 -0.05 22.80 5.46
CA ALA A 225 -0.58 24.16 5.56
C ALA A 225 -1.68 24.26 6.63
N LEU A 226 -2.60 23.29 6.71
CA LEU A 226 -3.63 23.25 7.76
C LEU A 226 -3.00 23.13 9.15
N ALA A 227 -2.07 22.18 9.29
CA ALA A 227 -1.41 21.92 10.57
C ALA A 227 -0.62 23.14 11.07
N GLU A 228 0.17 23.76 10.21
CA GLU A 228 0.99 24.94 10.55
C GLU A 228 0.15 26.18 10.81
N LYS A 229 -0.87 26.46 9.95
CA LYS A 229 -1.75 27.64 10.06
C LYS A 229 -2.57 27.64 11.35
N ALA A 230 -3.12 26.49 11.71
CA ALA A 230 -3.95 26.33 12.89
C ALA A 230 -3.22 25.71 14.09
N GLN A 231 -1.90 25.45 13.98
CA GLN A 231 -1.07 24.83 15.02
C GLN A 231 -1.66 23.53 15.56
N ILE A 232 -2.10 22.64 14.65
CA ILE A 232 -2.77 21.38 15.00
C ILE A 232 -1.75 20.23 14.92
N PRO A 233 -1.57 19.46 16.01
CA PRO A 233 -0.74 18.25 16.00
C PRO A 233 -1.26 17.21 15.02
N VAL A 234 -0.33 16.50 14.32
CA VAL A 234 -0.63 15.49 13.30
C VAL A 234 -0.22 14.11 13.79
N ILE A 235 -1.14 13.19 13.74
CA ILE A 235 -0.98 11.77 14.01
C ILE A 235 -1.17 11.03 12.68
N THR A 236 -0.21 10.16 12.30
CA THR A 236 -0.29 9.38 11.06
C THR A 236 -0.73 7.95 11.34
N THR A 237 -1.66 7.42 10.56
CA THR A 237 -1.98 5.98 10.62
C THR A 237 -0.82 5.15 10.06
N LEU A 238 -0.81 3.82 10.23
CA LEU A 238 0.24 2.98 9.67
C LEU A 238 0.47 3.23 8.17
N LEU A 239 -0.60 3.28 7.37
CA LEU A 239 -0.50 3.60 5.93
C LEU A 239 -0.45 5.11 5.65
N GLY A 240 -0.65 5.95 6.64
CA GLY A 240 -0.47 7.39 6.57
C GLY A 240 0.96 7.85 6.89
N ILE A 241 1.84 6.97 7.38
CA ILE A 241 3.26 7.27 7.58
C ILE A 241 3.85 7.82 6.27
N SER A 242 4.75 8.78 6.36
CA SER A 242 5.30 9.60 5.26
C SER A 242 4.32 10.55 4.58
N SER A 243 3.07 10.68 5.05
CA SER A 243 2.17 11.76 4.60
C SER A 243 2.45 13.11 5.23
N PHE A 244 3.14 13.11 6.37
CA PHE A 244 3.61 14.28 7.10
C PHE A 244 5.02 14.01 7.61
N PRO A 245 5.96 14.97 7.57
CA PRO A 245 7.34 14.71 7.99
C PRO A 245 7.43 14.35 9.48
N ASP A 246 8.11 13.25 9.81
CA ASP A 246 8.22 12.78 11.20
C ASP A 246 9.09 13.67 12.07
N ASP A 247 10.00 14.45 11.48
CA ASP A 247 10.84 15.44 12.18
C ASP A 247 10.19 16.80 12.35
N HIS A 248 8.94 16.98 11.91
CA HIS A 248 8.19 18.21 12.11
C HIS A 248 7.71 18.35 13.57
N VAL A 249 7.79 19.56 14.12
CA VAL A 249 7.43 19.86 15.53
C VAL A 249 5.99 19.45 15.88
N LEU A 250 5.07 19.50 14.93
CA LEU A 250 3.69 19.07 15.11
C LEU A 250 3.45 17.58 14.90
N CYS A 251 4.46 16.80 14.51
CA CYS A 251 4.32 15.36 14.35
C CYS A 251 4.26 14.66 15.71
N VAL A 252 3.22 13.86 15.90
CA VAL A 252 3.00 13.08 17.13
C VAL A 252 3.30 11.60 16.92
N GLY A 253 3.41 11.14 15.66
CA GLY A 253 3.69 9.75 15.32
C GLY A 253 2.44 8.90 15.12
N MET A 254 2.55 7.58 15.23
CA MET A 254 1.51 6.60 14.93
C MET A 254 0.75 6.17 16.19
N PRO A 255 -0.59 6.10 16.17
CA PRO A 255 -1.41 5.62 17.28
C PRO A 255 -1.72 4.12 17.16
N GLY A 256 -2.45 3.59 18.12
CA GLY A 256 -3.06 2.26 18.08
C GLY A 256 -2.24 1.18 18.78
N MET A 257 -2.61 -0.08 18.54
CA MET A 257 -2.09 -1.26 19.25
C MET A 257 -0.55 -1.36 19.24
N HIS A 258 0.08 -0.95 18.14
CA HIS A 258 1.53 -1.00 17.95
C HIS A 258 2.14 0.41 17.77
N GLY A 259 1.35 1.44 18.09
CA GLY A 259 1.77 2.83 17.99
C GLY A 259 2.43 3.35 19.27
N MET A 260 2.59 4.66 19.31
CA MET A 260 3.11 5.37 20.46
C MET A 260 2.00 5.62 21.49
N ALA A 261 2.24 5.28 22.75
CA ALA A 261 1.26 5.44 23.81
C ALA A 261 0.81 6.91 23.95
N TYR A 262 1.73 7.85 23.79
CA TYR A 262 1.40 9.28 23.83
C TYR A 262 0.53 9.74 22.66
N ALA A 263 0.63 9.11 21.48
CA ALA A 263 -0.23 9.42 20.34
C ALA A 263 -1.68 8.94 20.59
N SER A 264 -1.85 7.74 21.16
CA SER A 264 -3.15 7.22 21.56
C SER A 264 -3.79 8.09 22.66
N LYS A 265 -3.01 8.53 23.66
CA LYS A 265 -3.48 9.44 24.71
C LYS A 265 -3.85 10.82 24.18
N ALA A 266 -3.11 11.33 23.19
CA ALA A 266 -3.49 12.59 22.54
C ALA A 266 -4.85 12.49 21.82
N ILE A 267 -5.17 11.35 21.22
CA ILE A 267 -6.50 11.10 20.64
C ILE A 267 -7.58 11.08 21.73
N GLU A 268 -7.32 10.43 22.87
CA GLU A 268 -8.27 10.33 23.98
C GLU A 268 -8.57 11.70 24.63
N GLU A 269 -7.54 12.56 24.76
CA GLU A 269 -7.65 13.89 25.38
C GLU A 269 -8.12 14.98 24.41
N ALA A 270 -8.13 14.72 23.08
CA ALA A 270 -8.56 15.67 22.07
C ALA A 270 -10.04 16.05 22.22
N ASP A 271 -10.40 17.28 21.88
CA ASP A 271 -11.79 17.73 21.76
C ASP A 271 -12.28 17.74 20.30
N LEU A 272 -11.35 17.59 19.35
CA LEU A 272 -11.62 17.50 17.91
C LEU A 272 -10.63 16.56 17.22
N LEU A 273 -11.16 15.64 16.43
CA LEU A 273 -10.40 14.83 15.49
C LEU A 273 -10.74 15.25 14.05
N VAL A 274 -9.73 15.63 13.27
CA VAL A 274 -9.84 15.90 11.84
C VAL A 274 -9.26 14.71 11.09
N ALA A 275 -10.12 13.77 10.74
CA ALA A 275 -9.74 12.52 10.06
C ALA A 275 -9.67 12.73 8.55
N LEU A 276 -8.51 12.49 7.96
CA LEU A 276 -8.17 12.76 6.58
C LEU A 276 -7.85 11.44 5.85
N GLY A 277 -8.79 10.93 5.05
CA GLY A 277 -8.60 9.72 4.23
C GLY A 277 -8.20 8.49 5.04
N MET A 278 -8.94 8.19 6.11
CA MET A 278 -8.75 7.03 6.97
C MET A 278 -10.09 6.37 7.30
N ARG A 279 -10.11 5.07 7.50
CA ARG A 279 -11.35 4.28 7.67
C ARG A 279 -11.70 3.92 9.11
N PHE A 280 -11.00 4.45 10.11
CA PHE A 280 -11.21 4.13 11.53
C PHE A 280 -11.27 2.62 11.79
N ASP A 281 -10.25 1.88 11.35
CA ASP A 281 -10.16 0.45 11.57
C ASP A 281 -9.83 0.08 13.02
N ASP A 282 -9.95 -1.21 13.34
CA ASP A 282 -9.77 -1.75 14.68
C ASP A 282 -8.34 -1.58 15.23
N ARG A 283 -7.32 -1.44 14.36
CA ARG A 283 -5.93 -1.23 14.80
C ARG A 283 -5.72 0.13 15.43
N ILE A 284 -6.53 1.13 15.03
CA ILE A 284 -6.49 2.49 15.57
C ILE A 284 -7.55 2.68 16.66
N THR A 285 -8.78 2.24 16.39
CA THR A 285 -9.91 2.50 17.30
C THR A 285 -9.93 1.57 18.51
N GLY A 286 -9.38 0.36 18.38
CA GLY A 286 -9.63 -0.69 19.35
C GLY A 286 -11.14 -0.90 19.53
N LYS A 287 -11.64 -0.80 20.75
CA LYS A 287 -13.07 -0.88 21.03
C LYS A 287 -13.79 0.40 20.57
N THR A 288 -14.50 0.31 19.45
CA THR A 288 -15.18 1.47 18.81
C THR A 288 -16.12 2.23 19.74
N SER A 289 -16.81 1.52 20.65
CA SER A 289 -17.71 2.13 21.64
C SER A 289 -17.00 2.94 22.74
N ALA A 290 -15.68 2.89 22.80
CA ALA A 290 -14.86 3.64 23.76
C ALA A 290 -13.91 4.65 23.08
N PHE A 291 -13.87 4.70 21.76
CA PHE A 291 -12.92 5.53 21.02
C PHE A 291 -13.31 7.00 21.01
N ALA A 292 -12.44 7.84 21.55
CA ALA A 292 -12.51 9.32 21.49
C ALA A 292 -13.91 9.89 21.76
N LEU A 293 -14.56 9.45 22.85
CA LEU A 293 -15.96 9.77 23.18
C LEU A 293 -16.20 11.28 23.39
N ASN A 294 -15.18 12.01 23.84
CA ASN A 294 -15.28 13.44 24.15
C ASN A 294 -14.92 14.35 22.97
N SER A 295 -14.51 13.75 21.82
CA SER A 295 -14.08 14.49 20.65
C SER A 295 -15.20 14.62 19.62
N LYS A 296 -15.35 15.80 19.03
CA LYS A 296 -16.04 15.95 17.75
C LYS A 296 -15.19 15.36 16.63
N LYS A 297 -15.83 14.91 15.57
CA LYS A 297 -15.15 14.27 14.45
C LYS A 297 -15.53 14.90 13.12
N ILE A 298 -14.54 15.49 12.43
CA ILE A 298 -14.62 15.85 11.02
C ILE A 298 -14.01 14.68 10.28
N HIS A 299 -14.72 14.12 9.31
CA HIS A 299 -14.21 13.03 8.48
C HIS A 299 -14.28 13.41 7.01
N ILE A 300 -13.12 13.51 6.36
CA ILE A 300 -12.98 13.81 4.96
C ILE A 300 -12.49 12.54 4.27
N ASP A 301 -13.31 12.00 3.39
CA ASP A 301 -12.98 10.80 2.61
C ASP A 301 -13.59 10.90 1.22
N ILE A 302 -12.94 10.26 0.24
CA ILE A 302 -13.44 10.18 -1.14
C ILE A 302 -14.59 9.17 -1.25
N ASP A 303 -14.59 8.16 -0.37
CA ASP A 303 -15.59 7.08 -0.36
C ASP A 303 -16.71 7.39 0.63
N PRO A 304 -17.93 7.65 0.16
CA PRO A 304 -19.07 7.91 1.05
C PRO A 304 -19.39 6.73 1.97
N SER A 305 -19.02 5.50 1.61
CA SER A 305 -19.30 4.31 2.42
C SER A 305 -18.44 4.21 3.68
N GLU A 306 -17.30 4.89 3.73
CA GLU A 306 -16.45 4.94 4.92
C GLU A 306 -16.93 5.97 5.96
N ILE A 307 -17.72 6.94 5.54
CA ILE A 307 -18.23 7.99 6.44
C ILE A 307 -19.23 7.40 7.44
N GLY A 308 -18.90 7.44 8.72
CA GLY A 308 -19.77 6.96 9.78
C GLY A 308 -19.89 5.43 9.89
N LYS A 309 -19.10 4.67 9.11
CA LYS A 309 -19.15 3.19 9.09
C LYS A 309 -18.80 2.58 10.46
N ASN A 310 -17.69 2.99 11.04
CA ASN A 310 -17.19 2.43 12.31
C ASN A 310 -17.39 3.37 13.49
N ILE A 311 -17.30 4.68 13.27
CA ILE A 311 -17.34 5.73 14.31
C ILE A 311 -18.32 6.83 13.88
N PRO A 312 -19.19 7.32 14.78
CA PRO A 312 -20.06 8.45 14.49
C PRO A 312 -19.26 9.69 14.10
N VAL A 313 -19.76 10.45 13.11
CA VAL A 313 -19.11 11.62 12.53
C VAL A 313 -20.01 12.86 12.69
N ASP A 314 -19.45 13.98 13.19
CA ASP A 314 -20.19 15.24 13.36
C ASP A 314 -20.23 16.08 12.08
N VAL A 315 -19.14 16.05 11.30
CA VAL A 315 -19.02 16.80 10.05
C VAL A 315 -18.48 15.87 8.96
N PRO A 316 -19.37 15.22 8.17
CA PRO A 316 -18.98 14.40 7.04
C PRO A 316 -18.66 15.26 5.82
N ILE A 317 -17.55 14.97 5.12
CA ILE A 317 -17.20 15.60 3.85
C ILE A 317 -16.76 14.52 2.88
N VAL A 318 -17.56 14.27 1.85
CA VAL A 318 -17.20 13.37 0.75
C VAL A 318 -16.54 14.18 -0.35
N GLY A 319 -15.27 13.86 -0.66
CA GLY A 319 -14.51 14.57 -1.69
C GLY A 319 -13.03 14.20 -1.69
N ASP A 320 -12.35 14.57 -2.77
CA ASP A 320 -10.90 14.47 -2.86
C ASP A 320 -10.21 15.34 -1.81
N LEU A 321 -9.29 14.77 -1.06
CA LEU A 321 -8.65 15.45 0.07
C LEU A 321 -7.94 16.73 -0.33
N LYS A 322 -7.19 16.70 -1.43
CA LYS A 322 -6.45 17.89 -1.89
C LYS A 322 -7.40 19.04 -2.22
N GLN A 323 -8.46 18.74 -2.99
CA GLN A 323 -9.44 19.76 -3.39
C GLN A 323 -10.25 20.29 -2.19
N VAL A 324 -10.61 19.41 -1.26
CA VAL A 324 -11.32 19.80 -0.03
C VAL A 324 -10.43 20.62 0.87
N LEU A 325 -9.17 20.21 1.09
CA LEU A 325 -8.23 20.91 1.96
C LEU A 325 -7.81 22.27 1.40
N MET A 326 -7.66 22.43 0.10
CA MET A 326 -7.44 23.75 -0.51
C MET A 326 -8.53 24.74 -0.08
N LYS A 327 -9.80 24.36 -0.24
CA LYS A 327 -10.95 25.19 0.16
C LYS A 327 -11.05 25.39 1.68
N LEU A 328 -10.73 24.35 2.46
CA LEU A 328 -10.77 24.43 3.92
C LEU A 328 -9.69 25.36 4.47
N ASN A 329 -8.48 25.29 3.90
CA ASN A 329 -7.36 26.15 4.28
C ASN A 329 -7.65 27.64 4.03
N ASP A 330 -8.42 27.98 2.99
CA ASP A 330 -8.85 29.35 2.77
C ASP A 330 -9.79 29.87 3.85
N LEU A 331 -10.58 28.98 4.48
CA LEU A 331 -11.60 29.33 5.47
C LEU A 331 -11.14 29.24 6.93
N VAL A 332 -10.07 28.49 7.19
CA VAL A 332 -9.53 28.34 8.55
C VAL A 332 -8.65 29.53 8.89
N GLU A 333 -8.93 30.20 10.00
CA GLU A 333 -8.11 31.30 10.49
C GLU A 333 -6.87 30.78 11.25
N PRO A 334 -5.77 31.55 11.27
CA PRO A 334 -4.61 31.22 12.10
C PRO A 334 -5.01 31.07 13.58
N ALA A 335 -4.51 30.03 14.22
CA ALA A 335 -4.75 29.77 15.63
C ALA A 335 -3.48 29.26 16.33
N THR A 336 -3.49 29.29 17.66
CA THR A 336 -2.41 28.74 18.48
C THR A 336 -2.99 27.84 19.57
N HIS A 337 -2.30 26.72 19.84
CA HIS A 337 -2.70 25.74 20.84
C HIS A 337 -1.53 25.39 21.77
N LEU A 338 -0.83 26.41 22.29
CA LEU A 338 0.44 26.23 23.04
C LEU A 338 0.28 25.28 24.23
N ASP A 339 -0.78 25.44 25.04
CA ASP A 339 -1.03 24.56 26.19
C ASP A 339 -1.26 23.10 25.75
N TRP A 340 -1.93 22.91 24.62
CA TRP A 340 -2.17 21.57 24.07
C TRP A 340 -0.89 20.92 23.51
N ILE A 341 -0.10 21.67 22.79
CA ILE A 341 1.21 21.22 22.29
C ILE A 341 2.11 20.88 23.48
N GLN A 342 2.15 21.72 24.51
CA GLN A 342 2.91 21.43 25.73
C GLN A 342 2.41 20.16 26.42
N ARG A 343 1.09 19.96 26.49
CA ARG A 343 0.51 18.72 27.05
C ARG A 343 0.96 17.48 26.29
N ILE A 344 1.02 17.53 24.95
CA ILE A 344 1.53 16.43 24.12
C ILE A 344 3.01 16.17 24.41
N GLU A 345 3.82 17.20 24.55
CA GLU A 345 5.23 17.05 24.93
C GLU A 345 5.40 16.40 26.32
N ASP A 346 4.52 16.72 27.27
CA ASP A 346 4.51 16.07 28.59
C ASP A 346 4.05 14.61 28.51
N LEU A 347 3.12 14.29 27.59
CA LEU A 347 2.74 12.91 27.29
C LEU A 347 3.91 12.11 26.69
N LYS A 348 4.69 12.71 25.77
CA LYS A 348 5.90 12.09 25.20
C LYS A 348 6.93 11.78 26.29
N LYS A 349 7.15 12.70 27.23
CA LYS A 349 8.08 12.52 28.36
C LYS A 349 7.62 11.42 29.32
N SER A 350 6.33 11.41 29.66
CA SER A 350 5.76 10.44 30.61
C SER A 350 5.55 9.03 30.04
N HIS A 351 5.50 8.91 28.72
CA HIS A 351 5.30 7.65 27.99
C HIS A 351 6.32 7.48 26.86
N PRO A 352 7.62 7.32 27.18
CA PRO A 352 8.71 7.34 26.20
C PRO A 352 8.72 6.07 25.33
N SER A 353 7.80 5.95 24.40
CA SER A 353 7.62 4.76 23.53
C SER A 353 8.79 4.53 22.57
N MET A 354 9.62 5.56 22.33
CA MET A 354 10.69 5.53 21.32
C MET A 354 12.08 5.26 21.91
N THR A 355 12.19 5.02 23.20
CA THR A 355 13.47 4.79 23.87
C THR A 355 14.05 3.43 23.48
N ILE A 356 15.20 3.43 22.85
CA ILE A 356 15.98 2.21 22.56
C ILE A 356 16.83 1.89 23.79
N ARG A 357 16.66 0.70 24.34
CA ARG A 357 17.41 0.26 25.54
C ARG A 357 18.90 0.12 25.19
N GLU A 358 19.75 0.61 26.08
CA GLU A 358 21.17 0.30 26.01
C GLU A 358 21.41 -1.17 26.41
N THR A 359 22.12 -1.88 25.54
CA THR A 359 22.41 -3.31 25.73
C THR A 359 23.61 -3.70 24.85
N ASP A 360 24.27 -4.79 25.21
CA ASP A 360 25.33 -5.43 24.41
C ASP A 360 24.78 -6.21 23.20
N LYS A 361 23.44 -6.40 23.14
CA LYS A 361 22.77 -7.09 22.03
C LYS A 361 22.43 -6.13 20.91
N LEU A 362 22.49 -6.63 19.68
CA LEU A 362 22.05 -5.88 18.52
C LEU A 362 20.51 -5.89 18.45
N LEU A 363 19.89 -4.77 18.77
CA LEU A 363 18.44 -4.62 18.74
C LEU A 363 17.95 -4.19 17.34
N PRO A 364 16.83 -4.75 16.86
CA PRO A 364 16.21 -4.35 15.60
C PRO A 364 15.91 -2.84 15.53
N GLN A 365 15.43 -2.27 16.62
CA GLN A 365 15.15 -0.84 16.75
C GLN A 365 16.40 0.02 16.51
N PHE A 366 17.55 -0.42 17.02
CA PHE A 366 18.81 0.26 16.81
C PHE A 366 19.24 0.20 15.33
N ILE A 367 19.13 -0.98 14.70
CA ILE A 367 19.46 -1.16 13.28
C ILE A 367 18.61 -0.21 12.41
N ILE A 368 17.31 -0.18 12.64
CA ILE A 368 16.36 0.64 11.89
C ILE A 368 16.65 2.14 12.10
N ASN A 369 16.95 2.55 13.32
CA ASN A 369 17.33 3.93 13.61
C ASN A 369 18.66 4.32 12.92
N GLN A 370 19.67 3.44 12.90
CA GLN A 370 20.90 3.68 12.16
C GLN A 370 20.66 3.73 10.65
N LEU A 371 19.78 2.89 10.12
CA LEU A 371 19.35 2.93 8.72
C LEU A 371 18.70 4.28 8.37
N SER A 372 17.80 4.76 9.22
CA SER A 372 17.17 6.07 9.07
C SER A 372 18.22 7.21 9.01
N LYS A 373 19.18 7.19 9.94
CA LYS A 373 20.27 8.18 9.94
C LYS A 373 21.16 8.10 8.71
N ALA A 374 21.53 6.89 8.29
CA ALA A 374 22.39 6.67 7.13
C ALA A 374 21.75 7.09 5.80
N THR A 375 20.42 7.11 5.75
CA THR A 375 19.64 7.50 4.57
C THR A 375 19.06 8.91 4.69
N ASP A 376 19.34 9.62 5.76
CA ASP A 376 18.74 10.92 6.12
C ASP A 376 17.20 10.89 6.06
N GLY A 377 16.58 9.73 6.35
CA GLY A 377 15.12 9.55 6.31
C GLY A 377 14.48 9.65 4.92
N LYS A 378 15.25 9.58 3.84
CA LYS A 378 14.78 9.83 2.45
C LYS A 378 14.66 8.56 1.59
N ALA A 379 15.08 7.40 2.11
CA ALA A 379 14.93 6.16 1.37
C ALA A 379 13.46 5.70 1.36
N VAL A 380 13.08 5.03 0.28
CA VAL A 380 11.85 4.24 0.27
C VAL A 380 12.06 3.00 1.11
N VAL A 381 11.26 2.84 2.15
CA VAL A 381 11.27 1.68 3.04
C VAL A 381 10.07 0.81 2.75
N VAL A 382 10.33 -0.40 2.30
CA VAL A 382 9.30 -1.43 2.07
C VAL A 382 9.39 -2.46 3.19
N SER A 383 8.37 -2.56 4.01
CA SER A 383 8.38 -3.49 5.13
C SER A 383 7.42 -4.65 4.91
N GLY A 384 7.87 -5.84 5.27
CA GLY A 384 7.00 -6.98 5.46
C GLY A 384 6.12 -6.85 6.70
N VAL A 385 5.41 -7.91 7.02
CA VAL A 385 4.43 -7.92 8.11
C VAL A 385 4.94 -8.71 9.30
N GLY A 386 4.94 -8.06 10.47
CA GLY A 386 5.40 -8.64 11.72
C GLY A 386 5.98 -7.60 12.68
N GLN A 387 6.76 -8.03 13.66
CA GLN A 387 7.39 -7.11 14.61
C GLN A 387 8.35 -6.11 13.91
N HIS A 388 9.07 -6.56 12.88
CA HIS A 388 9.96 -5.69 12.09
C HIS A 388 9.21 -4.55 11.39
N GLN A 389 7.97 -4.77 10.96
CA GLN A 389 7.10 -3.73 10.43
C GLN A 389 6.82 -2.66 11.48
N MET A 390 6.45 -3.07 12.68
CA MET A 390 6.14 -2.15 13.77
C MET A 390 7.40 -1.37 14.20
N TRP A 391 8.54 -2.04 14.30
CA TRP A 391 9.81 -1.35 14.60
C TRP A 391 10.22 -0.38 13.49
N ALA A 392 10.00 -0.72 12.21
CA ALA A 392 10.24 0.19 11.10
C ALA A 392 9.33 1.42 11.16
N ALA A 393 8.03 1.22 11.40
CA ALA A 393 7.06 2.28 11.55
C ALA A 393 7.32 3.20 12.76
N GLN A 394 7.98 2.68 13.81
CA GLN A 394 8.29 3.42 15.03
C GLN A 394 9.65 4.13 14.98
N HIS A 395 10.68 3.49 14.43
CA HIS A 395 12.08 3.93 14.63
C HIS A 395 12.76 4.45 13.36
N TYR A 396 12.14 4.35 12.18
CA TYR A 396 12.59 5.04 10.98
C TYR A 396 11.90 6.40 10.91
N VAL A 397 12.64 7.47 10.69
CA VAL A 397 12.12 8.85 10.58
C VAL A 397 11.91 9.17 9.11
N PHE A 398 10.66 9.27 8.68
CA PHE A 398 10.29 9.56 7.30
C PHE A 398 10.20 11.06 7.07
N LYS A 399 11.03 11.59 6.16
CA LYS A 399 11.06 13.03 5.84
C LYS A 399 10.42 13.37 4.50
N ASP A 400 10.49 12.45 3.54
CA ASP A 400 9.92 12.61 2.22
C ASP A 400 8.56 11.91 2.11
N PRO A 401 7.62 12.44 1.31
CA PRO A 401 6.34 11.77 1.06
C PRO A 401 6.52 10.49 0.22
N GLN A 402 5.56 9.58 0.33
CA GLN A 402 5.51 8.30 -0.42
C GLN A 402 6.75 7.42 -0.26
N THR A 403 7.35 7.42 0.93
CA THR A 403 8.56 6.64 1.21
C THR A 403 8.33 5.46 2.16
N TRP A 404 7.12 5.30 2.69
CA TRP A 404 6.69 4.13 3.44
C TRP A 404 5.76 3.25 2.60
N VAL A 405 6.11 1.96 2.46
CA VAL A 405 5.37 0.95 1.69
C VAL A 405 5.22 -0.32 2.51
N SER A 406 3.99 -0.76 2.75
CA SER A 406 3.74 -1.99 3.51
C SER A 406 2.28 -2.46 3.32
N SER A 407 2.03 -3.76 3.48
CA SER A 407 0.69 -4.32 3.54
C SER A 407 0.06 -4.03 4.91
N GLY A 408 -0.80 -3.02 4.98
CA GLY A 408 -1.40 -2.55 6.24
C GLY A 408 -2.70 -3.25 6.60
N GLY A 409 -3.61 -3.37 5.66
CA GLY A 409 -4.95 -3.92 5.87
C GLY A 409 -4.99 -5.45 5.83
N SER A 410 -4.47 -6.06 4.78
CA SER A 410 -4.40 -7.52 4.64
C SER A 410 -3.33 -8.15 5.53
N GLY A 411 -2.23 -7.44 5.76
CA GLY A 411 -1.13 -7.95 6.57
C GLY A 411 -0.42 -9.16 5.92
N ALA A 412 -0.21 -9.11 4.61
CA ALA A 412 0.39 -10.19 3.84
C ALA A 412 1.89 -10.33 4.12
N MET A 413 2.30 -11.42 4.78
CA MET A 413 3.70 -11.79 4.89
C MET A 413 4.27 -12.15 3.52
N GLY A 414 5.56 -11.84 3.29
CA GLY A 414 6.20 -12.05 1.98
C GLY A 414 5.97 -10.90 1.00
N TYR A 415 5.24 -9.86 1.39
CA TYR A 415 5.04 -8.66 0.59
C TYR A 415 6.35 -7.92 0.29
N GLU A 416 7.26 -7.90 1.25
CA GLU A 416 8.45 -7.05 1.29
C GLU A 416 9.43 -7.26 0.14
N VAL A 417 9.59 -8.48 -0.37
CA VAL A 417 10.55 -8.76 -1.43
C VAL A 417 10.02 -8.27 -2.77
N PRO A 418 8.87 -8.76 -3.28
CA PRO A 418 8.33 -8.28 -4.55
C PRO A 418 7.81 -6.84 -4.49
N GLY A 419 7.25 -6.39 -3.35
CA GLY A 419 6.85 -5.00 -3.17
C GLY A 419 8.04 -4.04 -3.30
N ALA A 420 9.20 -4.39 -2.74
CA ALA A 420 10.42 -3.60 -2.89
C ALA A 420 10.96 -3.63 -4.34
N MET A 421 10.82 -4.75 -5.03
CA MET A 421 11.12 -4.86 -6.46
C MET A 421 10.28 -3.85 -7.26
N GLY A 422 8.97 -3.86 -7.07
CA GLY A 422 8.06 -2.93 -7.73
C GLY A 422 8.33 -1.47 -7.37
N ALA A 423 8.55 -1.18 -6.09
CA ALA A 423 8.89 0.15 -5.63
C ALA A 423 10.20 0.67 -6.26
N LYS A 424 11.23 -0.19 -6.41
CA LYS A 424 12.48 0.20 -7.06
C LYS A 424 12.31 0.44 -8.56
N VAL A 425 11.46 -0.31 -9.22
CA VAL A 425 11.12 -0.09 -10.64
C VAL A 425 10.38 1.25 -10.80
N GLY A 426 9.44 1.57 -9.94
CA GLY A 426 8.66 2.82 -9.96
C GLY A 426 9.47 4.05 -9.52
N ALA A 427 10.48 3.88 -8.68
CA ALA A 427 11.32 4.95 -8.18
C ALA A 427 12.83 4.66 -8.41
N PRO A 428 13.30 4.60 -9.66
CA PRO A 428 14.62 4.12 -10.01
C PRO A 428 15.77 4.98 -9.45
N SER A 429 15.54 6.27 -9.23
CA SER A 429 16.52 7.20 -8.66
C SER A 429 16.63 7.13 -7.13
N LYS A 430 15.60 6.62 -6.45
CA LYS A 430 15.59 6.53 -4.98
C LYS A 430 16.30 5.26 -4.49
N THR A 431 16.92 5.35 -3.33
CA THR A 431 17.36 4.17 -2.59
C THR A 431 16.13 3.46 -2.02
N VAL A 432 16.01 2.15 -2.28
CA VAL A 432 14.93 1.31 -1.74
C VAL A 432 15.53 0.30 -0.78
N TRP A 433 14.99 0.25 0.43
CA TRP A 433 15.28 -0.75 1.44
C TRP A 433 14.08 -1.64 1.70
N SER A 434 14.28 -2.94 1.64
CA SER A 434 13.35 -3.93 2.14
C SER A 434 13.73 -4.29 3.58
N ILE A 435 12.86 -3.99 4.55
CA ILE A 435 13.00 -4.45 5.93
C ILE A 435 12.14 -5.69 6.09
N ALA A 436 12.80 -6.83 6.13
CA ALA A 436 12.17 -8.15 6.09
C ALA A 436 12.30 -8.89 7.43
N GLY A 437 11.28 -9.63 7.82
CA GLY A 437 11.43 -10.69 8.80
C GLY A 437 11.94 -11.97 8.13
N ASP A 438 12.66 -12.79 8.86
CA ASP A 438 13.19 -14.07 8.35
C ASP A 438 12.08 -14.99 7.81
N GLY A 439 10.91 -15.00 8.43
CA GLY A 439 9.77 -15.80 7.96
C GLY A 439 9.13 -15.24 6.69
N GLY A 440 8.86 -13.94 6.63
CA GLY A 440 8.27 -13.30 5.45
C GLY A 440 9.18 -13.34 4.22
N PHE A 441 10.47 -13.07 4.43
CA PHE A 441 11.47 -13.11 3.36
C PHE A 441 11.49 -14.46 2.63
N GLN A 442 11.41 -15.58 3.36
CA GLN A 442 11.42 -16.91 2.78
C GLN A 442 10.21 -17.21 1.89
N MET A 443 9.07 -16.53 2.08
CA MET A 443 7.85 -16.80 1.30
C MET A 443 7.96 -16.37 -0.16
N THR A 444 8.78 -15.35 -0.46
CA THR A 444 8.89 -14.75 -1.80
C THR A 444 10.34 -14.54 -2.25
N MET A 445 11.30 -15.18 -1.58
CA MET A 445 12.74 -15.04 -1.87
C MET A 445 13.12 -15.43 -3.31
N ALA A 446 12.28 -16.18 -4.02
CA ALA A 446 12.52 -16.53 -5.42
C ALA A 446 12.66 -15.29 -6.32
N GLU A 447 12.04 -14.17 -5.94
CA GLU A 447 12.11 -12.91 -6.69
C GLU A 447 13.50 -12.22 -6.61
N LEU A 448 14.40 -12.69 -5.76
CA LEU A 448 15.81 -12.26 -5.77
C LEU A 448 16.45 -12.53 -7.15
N ALA A 449 16.15 -13.69 -7.76
CA ALA A 449 16.62 -14.01 -9.09
C ALA A 449 16.04 -13.06 -10.16
N THR A 450 14.76 -12.69 -10.02
CA THR A 450 14.11 -11.69 -10.88
C THR A 450 14.81 -10.34 -10.80
N MET A 451 15.16 -9.90 -9.59
CA MET A 451 15.85 -8.61 -9.39
C MET A 451 17.24 -8.60 -10.02
N VAL A 452 18.01 -9.67 -9.87
CA VAL A 452 19.35 -9.77 -10.45
C VAL A 452 19.30 -9.77 -11.97
N GLU A 453 18.42 -10.59 -12.55
CA GLU A 453 18.21 -10.66 -13.99
C GLU A 453 17.86 -9.30 -14.60
N ASN A 454 17.01 -8.54 -13.92
CA ASN A 454 16.53 -7.24 -14.39
C ASN A 454 17.34 -6.05 -13.87
N LYS A 455 18.45 -6.27 -13.14
CA LYS A 455 19.31 -5.25 -12.54
C LYS A 455 18.55 -4.29 -11.62
N ILE A 456 17.61 -4.80 -10.87
CA ILE A 456 16.78 -4.04 -9.92
C ILE A 456 17.50 -4.00 -8.57
N ASN A 457 18.09 -2.86 -8.24
CA ASN A 457 18.93 -2.71 -7.05
C ASN A 457 18.08 -2.37 -5.81
N VAL A 458 17.67 -3.39 -5.06
CA VAL A 458 17.04 -3.29 -3.75
C VAL A 458 18.04 -3.67 -2.66
N LYS A 459 18.03 -2.96 -1.54
CA LYS A 459 18.81 -3.30 -0.36
C LYS A 459 17.93 -4.02 0.66
N PHE A 460 18.44 -5.08 1.26
CA PHE A 460 17.71 -5.90 2.23
C PHE A 460 18.31 -5.80 3.62
N ALA A 461 17.44 -5.58 4.62
CA ALA A 461 17.74 -5.72 6.04
C ALA A 461 16.85 -6.83 6.61
N ILE A 462 17.41 -8.04 6.75
CA ILE A 462 16.67 -9.20 7.25
C ILE A 462 16.81 -9.23 8.76
N ILE A 463 15.70 -9.03 9.48
CA ILE A 463 15.60 -9.14 10.93
C ILE A 463 15.37 -10.63 11.27
N ASN A 464 16.47 -11.36 11.41
CA ASN A 464 16.47 -12.79 11.65
C ASN A 464 16.46 -13.08 13.16
N ASN A 465 15.30 -13.40 13.70
CA ASN A 465 15.12 -13.79 15.10
C ASN A 465 14.62 -15.22 15.27
N SER A 466 14.51 -15.99 14.18
CA SER A 466 14.06 -17.38 14.13
C SER A 466 12.67 -17.62 14.71
N VAL A 467 11.80 -16.60 14.68
CA VAL A 467 10.42 -16.72 15.16
C VAL A 467 9.45 -15.91 14.30
N LEU A 468 8.20 -16.35 14.23
CA LEU A 468 7.08 -15.54 13.79
C LEU A 468 6.72 -14.55 14.91
N GLY A 469 7.52 -13.49 15.01
CA GLY A 469 7.61 -12.63 16.19
C GLY A 469 6.30 -12.03 16.65
N MET A 470 5.44 -11.57 15.74
CA MET A 470 4.12 -11.01 16.06
C MET A 470 3.18 -12.10 16.60
N VAL A 471 3.15 -13.28 15.98
CA VAL A 471 2.31 -14.39 16.44
C VAL A 471 2.77 -14.87 17.82
N ARG A 472 4.09 -15.02 18.03
CA ARG A 472 4.65 -15.37 19.34
C ARG A 472 4.29 -14.34 20.42
N GLN A 473 4.32 -13.04 20.09
CA GLN A 473 3.93 -11.98 21.01
C GLN A 473 2.46 -12.12 21.44
N TRP A 474 1.58 -12.48 20.52
CA TRP A 474 0.19 -12.75 20.85
C TRP A 474 0.03 -13.99 21.71
N GLN A 475 0.78 -15.06 21.45
CA GLN A 475 0.80 -16.25 22.33
C GLN A 475 1.29 -15.89 23.74
N GLU A 476 2.24 -14.96 23.85
CA GLU A 476 2.72 -14.50 25.15
C GLU A 476 1.67 -13.71 25.94
N PHE A 477 0.95 -12.80 25.28
CA PHE A 477 0.03 -11.90 25.96
C PHE A 477 -1.38 -12.47 26.15
N PHE A 478 -1.85 -13.30 25.23
CA PHE A 478 -3.25 -13.72 25.17
C PHE A 478 -3.48 -15.23 25.27
N TYR A 479 -2.41 -16.03 25.19
CA TYR A 479 -2.50 -17.50 25.18
C TYR A 479 -1.57 -18.15 26.21
N GLU A 480 -1.45 -17.57 27.41
CA GLU A 480 -0.73 -18.13 28.57
C GLU A 480 0.70 -18.59 28.25
N LYS A 481 1.38 -17.94 27.30
CA LYS A 481 2.71 -18.29 26.82
C LYS A 481 2.82 -19.67 26.16
N SER A 482 1.72 -20.16 25.61
CA SER A 482 1.70 -21.40 24.84
C SER A 482 2.30 -21.17 23.44
N TYR A 483 3.62 -21.35 23.32
CA TYR A 483 4.35 -21.12 22.06
C TYR A 483 4.29 -22.34 21.16
N VAL A 484 3.36 -22.36 20.22
CA VAL A 484 3.15 -23.45 19.27
C VAL A 484 3.36 -22.97 17.84
N ALA A 485 4.18 -23.70 17.06
CA ALA A 485 4.43 -23.50 15.64
C ALA A 485 4.89 -22.07 15.26
N THR A 486 5.57 -21.36 16.15
CA THR A 486 6.06 -19.99 15.92
C THR A 486 7.57 -19.87 15.87
N GLN A 487 8.31 -20.94 16.14
CA GLN A 487 9.76 -20.94 16.16
C GLN A 487 10.32 -21.76 15.00
N TYR A 488 11.27 -21.19 14.29
CA TYR A 488 12.11 -21.90 13.33
C TYR A 488 13.33 -22.48 14.06
N THR A 489 13.51 -23.78 13.98
CA THR A 489 14.68 -24.45 14.59
C THR A 489 15.95 -24.21 13.78
N ARG A 490 15.81 -23.97 12.49
CA ARG A 490 16.88 -23.60 11.57
C ARG A 490 16.35 -22.69 10.48
N ASN A 491 17.04 -21.59 10.24
CA ASN A 491 16.86 -20.75 9.07
C ASN A 491 17.93 -21.05 8.02
N PRO A 492 17.69 -20.77 6.73
CA PRO A 492 18.76 -20.76 5.76
C PRO A 492 19.82 -19.73 6.13
N ASP A 493 21.03 -19.95 5.67
CA ASP A 493 22.07 -18.92 5.68
C ASP A 493 21.72 -17.88 4.59
N PHE A 494 21.16 -16.76 5.00
CA PHE A 494 20.66 -15.75 4.08
C PHE A 494 21.78 -15.07 3.29
N VAL A 495 23.02 -15.04 3.81
CA VAL A 495 24.19 -14.52 3.08
C VAL A 495 24.52 -15.44 1.93
N LYS A 496 24.66 -16.76 2.18
CA LYS A 496 24.90 -17.73 1.11
C LYS A 496 23.74 -17.80 0.11
N LEU A 497 22.52 -17.63 0.55
CA LEU A 497 21.36 -17.56 -0.34
C LEU A 497 21.47 -16.34 -1.27
N ALA A 498 21.82 -15.18 -0.74
CA ALA A 498 22.02 -13.97 -1.54
C ALA A 498 23.17 -14.15 -2.55
N GLU A 499 24.29 -14.73 -2.11
CA GLU A 499 25.43 -15.06 -2.98
C GLU A 499 25.04 -16.06 -4.09
N ALA A 500 24.27 -17.09 -3.77
CA ALA A 500 23.75 -18.06 -4.74
C ALA A 500 22.83 -17.39 -5.78
N CYS A 501 22.14 -16.32 -5.41
CA CYS A 501 21.36 -15.49 -6.33
C CYS A 501 22.18 -14.39 -6.99
N LEU A 502 23.50 -14.37 -6.86
CA LEU A 502 24.41 -13.36 -7.41
C LEU A 502 24.17 -11.94 -6.87
N LEU A 503 23.57 -11.81 -5.71
CA LEU A 503 23.45 -10.54 -4.99
C LEU A 503 24.76 -10.23 -4.27
N TYR A 504 25.16 -8.97 -4.31
CA TYR A 504 26.31 -8.51 -3.53
C TYR A 504 25.95 -8.44 -2.03
N THR A 505 26.73 -9.15 -1.23
CA THR A 505 26.64 -9.07 0.23
C THR A 505 27.83 -8.27 0.75
N SER A 506 27.58 -7.24 1.54
CA SER A 506 28.64 -6.54 2.28
C SER A 506 28.68 -7.11 3.69
N PRO A 507 29.74 -7.85 4.05
CA PRO A 507 29.94 -8.24 5.43
C PRO A 507 30.12 -6.98 6.29
N SER A 508 29.27 -6.83 7.33
CA SER A 508 29.49 -5.81 8.36
C SER A 508 30.67 -6.24 9.24
N PRO A 509 31.46 -5.34 9.82
CA PRO A 509 32.53 -5.68 10.76
C PRO A 509 32.07 -6.47 12.00
N ARG A 510 30.77 -6.63 12.19
CA ARG A 510 30.14 -7.45 13.24
C ARG A 510 29.37 -8.67 12.68
N ASP A 511 29.60 -9.04 11.45
CA ASP A 511 28.80 -9.99 10.67
C ASP A 511 28.84 -11.42 11.10
N ALA A 512 29.80 -11.82 11.86
CA ALA A 512 29.74 -13.14 12.53
C ALA A 512 28.48 -13.26 13.41
N THR A 513 27.88 -12.13 13.79
CA THR A 513 26.67 -12.09 14.64
C THR A 513 25.40 -11.71 13.86
N LEU A 514 25.49 -10.92 12.79
CA LEU A 514 24.34 -10.49 11.97
C LEU A 514 23.88 -11.54 10.97
N SER A 515 24.79 -12.32 10.39
CA SER A 515 24.47 -13.46 9.53
C SER A 515 23.99 -14.70 10.31
N ARG A 516 24.07 -14.66 11.63
CA ARG A 516 23.67 -15.76 12.53
C ARG A 516 22.51 -15.43 13.45
N MET A 517 21.94 -14.23 13.35
CA MET A 517 20.71 -13.82 14.01
C MET A 517 19.55 -13.92 13.00
#